data_4345dfc78b32f82d2f73739da5cb00e0
#
_entry.id   4345dfc78b32f82d2f73739da5cb00e0
#
_cell.length_a   1.000
_cell.length_b   1.000
_cell.length_c   1.000
_cell.angle_alpha   90.00
_cell.angle_beta   90.00
_cell.angle_gamma   90.00
#
_symmetry.space_group_name_H-M   'P 1'
#
loop_
_entity.id
_entity.type
_entity.pdbx_description
1 polymer ?
#
loop_
_entity_poly.entity_id
_entity_poly.type
_entity_poly.pdbx_seq_one_letter_code
_entity_poly.pdbx_strand_id
1 'polypeptide(L)'
;MHTKTEKQEAFGRLLDIMDELREKCPWDRKQTMQSLRHFTLEESYELSDALLEEDMDEIKKELGDVLLHLVFYAKIGSEKGEFDIVDVINSLCEKLIYRHPHIYGDAKAEDAETVKQNWEKLKLKEGNESVLSGVPKGLPSMIKAYRIQDKVRGVGFDFPNEAEAWKKVEEELSEFHAETDKEKKEMELGDVFFSLINYSRIIGLNPDSALEKTNLKFISRFQEMEKLAQERNLVLSEMSLEQMDELWEEAKKNKN
;
A
#
# COMPACT_ATOMS: atom_id res chain seq x y z
N MET A 1 -6.35 -14.66 -24.66
CA MET A 1 -7.11 -13.75 -23.72
C MET A 1 -8.59 -14.01 -23.93
N HIS A 2 -9.38 -13.99 -22.86
CA HIS A 2 -10.83 -14.22 -22.90
C HIS A 2 -11.61 -13.04 -23.51
N THR A 3 -12.74 -13.34 -24.13
CA THR A 3 -13.70 -12.36 -24.65
C THR A 3 -14.38 -11.57 -23.52
N LYS A 4 -15.07 -10.48 -23.88
CA LYS A 4 -15.87 -9.70 -22.91
C LYS A 4 -16.98 -10.56 -22.30
N THR A 5 -17.64 -11.37 -23.11
CA THR A 5 -18.72 -12.26 -22.66
C THR A 5 -18.22 -13.29 -21.65
N GLU A 6 -17.11 -13.99 -21.93
CA GLU A 6 -16.52 -14.96 -20.98
C GLU A 6 -16.15 -14.31 -19.64
N LYS A 7 -15.66 -13.06 -19.66
CA LYS A 7 -15.36 -12.31 -18.42
C LYS A 7 -16.63 -11.99 -17.63
N GLN A 8 -17.71 -11.63 -18.32
CA GLN A 8 -19.00 -11.34 -17.69
C GLN A 8 -19.62 -12.63 -17.10
N GLU A 9 -19.55 -13.73 -17.83
CA GLU A 9 -20.03 -15.04 -17.35
C GLU A 9 -19.22 -15.52 -16.14
N ALA A 10 -17.89 -15.37 -16.14
CA ALA A 10 -17.05 -15.72 -15.00
C ALA A 10 -17.40 -14.90 -13.76
N PHE A 11 -17.65 -13.58 -13.92
CA PHE A 11 -18.05 -12.74 -12.81
C PHE A 11 -19.45 -13.09 -12.31
N GLY A 12 -20.42 -13.34 -13.21
CA GLY A 12 -21.75 -13.82 -12.84
C GLY A 12 -21.69 -15.12 -12.03
N ARG A 13 -20.89 -16.10 -12.48
CA ARG A 13 -20.67 -17.35 -11.74
C ARG A 13 -20.10 -17.12 -10.33
N LEU A 14 -19.21 -16.14 -10.14
CA LEU A 14 -18.69 -15.79 -8.81
C LEU A 14 -19.81 -15.28 -7.89
N LEU A 15 -20.74 -14.48 -8.43
CA LEU A 15 -21.90 -13.97 -7.68
C LEU A 15 -22.82 -15.12 -7.26
N ASP A 16 -23.11 -16.04 -8.18
CA ASP A 16 -23.96 -17.22 -7.91
C ASP A 16 -23.32 -18.09 -6.79
N ILE A 17 -22.01 -18.32 -6.86
CA ILE A 17 -21.27 -19.07 -5.83
C ILE A 17 -21.36 -18.35 -4.47
N MET A 18 -21.20 -17.03 -4.43
CA MET A 18 -21.31 -16.24 -3.20
C MET A 18 -22.70 -16.36 -2.59
N ASP A 19 -23.74 -16.31 -3.39
CA ASP A 19 -25.12 -16.49 -2.95
C ASP A 19 -25.32 -17.88 -2.33
N GLU A 20 -24.82 -18.93 -2.98
CA GLU A 20 -24.87 -20.30 -2.43
C GLU A 20 -24.10 -20.47 -1.13
N LEU A 21 -22.91 -19.88 -1.02
CA LEU A 21 -22.09 -19.93 0.19
C LEU A 21 -22.79 -19.23 1.36
N ARG A 22 -23.35 -18.06 1.12
CA ARG A 22 -24.13 -17.32 2.14
C ARG A 22 -25.36 -18.08 2.61
N GLU A 23 -26.01 -18.83 1.73
CA GLU A 23 -27.19 -19.62 2.07
C GLU A 23 -26.81 -20.94 2.78
N LYS A 24 -25.79 -21.67 2.27
CA LYS A 24 -25.55 -23.08 2.61
C LYS A 24 -24.37 -23.31 3.54
N CYS A 25 -23.30 -22.47 3.48
CA CYS A 25 -22.11 -22.67 4.29
C CYS A 25 -22.28 -22.07 5.70
N PRO A 26 -22.14 -22.87 6.77
CA PRO A 26 -22.30 -22.39 8.15
C PRO A 26 -21.29 -21.33 8.56
N TRP A 27 -20.10 -21.30 7.95
CA TRP A 27 -19.06 -20.32 8.24
C TRP A 27 -19.36 -19.02 7.51
N ASP A 28 -19.58 -19.06 6.19
CA ASP A 28 -19.85 -17.87 5.39
C ASP A 28 -21.11 -17.13 5.87
N ARG A 29 -22.16 -17.87 6.20
CA ARG A 29 -23.43 -17.31 6.71
C ARG A 29 -23.27 -16.49 7.99
N LYS A 30 -22.27 -16.76 8.81
CA LYS A 30 -22.00 -16.05 10.07
C LYS A 30 -21.14 -14.80 9.88
N GLN A 31 -20.53 -14.63 8.72
CA GLN A 31 -19.63 -13.51 8.49
C GLN A 31 -20.38 -12.17 8.46
N THR A 32 -19.73 -11.16 8.98
CA THR A 32 -20.16 -9.77 8.98
C THR A 32 -19.08 -8.89 8.33
N MET A 33 -19.39 -7.65 7.98
CA MET A 33 -18.38 -6.70 7.49
C MET A 33 -17.22 -6.55 8.48
N GLN A 34 -17.52 -6.57 9.78
CA GLN A 34 -16.50 -6.45 10.83
C GLN A 34 -15.63 -7.70 10.94
N SER A 35 -16.23 -8.89 10.86
CA SER A 35 -15.46 -10.14 10.97
C SER A 35 -14.54 -10.38 9.77
N LEU A 36 -14.89 -9.87 8.60
CA LEU A 36 -14.07 -10.00 7.39
C LEU A 36 -12.97 -8.91 7.29
N ARG A 37 -13.06 -7.83 8.08
CA ARG A 37 -12.16 -6.68 7.94
C ARG A 37 -10.68 -7.05 8.05
N HIS A 38 -10.31 -7.90 9.00
CA HIS A 38 -8.90 -8.28 9.20
C HIS A 38 -8.39 -9.16 8.05
N PHE A 39 -9.19 -10.08 7.55
CA PHE A 39 -8.83 -10.88 6.38
C PHE A 39 -8.61 -10.02 5.14
N THR A 40 -9.46 -9.01 4.89
CA THR A 40 -9.26 -8.07 3.78
C THR A 40 -7.92 -7.32 3.86
N LEU A 41 -7.44 -7.00 5.06
CA LEU A 41 -6.12 -6.40 5.26
C LEU A 41 -5.01 -7.41 4.98
N GLU A 42 -5.17 -8.65 5.45
CA GLU A 42 -4.25 -9.77 5.20
C GLU A 42 -4.07 -9.99 3.69
N GLU A 43 -5.15 -10.25 2.95
CA GLU A 43 -5.10 -10.43 1.50
C GLU A 43 -4.52 -9.21 0.76
N SER A 44 -4.75 -8.00 1.28
CA SER A 44 -4.17 -6.79 0.69
C SER A 44 -2.65 -6.72 0.87
N TYR A 45 -2.12 -7.24 1.97
CA TYR A 45 -0.68 -7.35 2.20
C TYR A 45 -0.08 -8.51 1.40
N GLU A 46 -0.73 -9.68 1.33
CA GLU A 46 -0.29 -10.81 0.51
C GLU A 46 -0.22 -10.43 -0.98
N LEU A 47 -1.22 -9.71 -1.48
CA LEU A 47 -1.16 -9.12 -2.82
C LEU A 47 0.01 -8.13 -2.98
N SER A 48 0.27 -7.31 -1.95
CA SER A 48 1.40 -6.36 -1.99
C SER A 48 2.74 -7.07 -2.08
N ASP A 49 2.92 -8.16 -1.33
CA ASP A 49 4.14 -8.96 -1.32
C ASP A 49 4.34 -9.66 -2.67
N ALA A 50 3.29 -10.30 -3.20
CA ALA A 50 3.32 -10.92 -4.53
C ALA A 50 3.67 -9.91 -5.64
N LEU A 51 3.19 -8.66 -5.54
CA LEU A 51 3.53 -7.57 -6.47
C LEU A 51 5.00 -7.15 -6.35
N LEU A 52 5.60 -7.15 -5.16
CA LEU A 52 7.01 -6.82 -4.95
C LEU A 52 7.94 -7.91 -5.48
N GLU A 53 7.51 -9.16 -5.39
CA GLU A 53 8.23 -10.33 -5.90
C GLU A 53 8.03 -10.55 -7.41
N GLU A 54 7.09 -9.83 -8.02
CA GLU A 54 6.68 -9.97 -9.43
C GLU A 54 6.21 -11.40 -9.79
N ASP A 55 5.70 -12.16 -8.80
CA ASP A 55 5.17 -13.51 -9.01
C ASP A 55 3.75 -13.46 -9.58
N MET A 56 3.64 -13.70 -10.89
CA MET A 56 2.36 -13.61 -11.61
C MET A 56 1.33 -14.67 -11.19
N ASP A 57 1.75 -15.81 -10.68
CA ASP A 57 0.82 -16.84 -10.22
C ASP A 57 0.26 -16.50 -8.83
N GLU A 58 1.11 -16.03 -7.91
CA GLU A 58 0.65 -15.51 -6.62
C GLU A 58 -0.17 -14.21 -6.80
N ILE A 59 0.24 -13.27 -7.63
CA ILE A 59 -0.56 -12.07 -7.94
C ILE A 59 -1.97 -12.44 -8.41
N LYS A 60 -2.09 -13.44 -9.29
CA LYS A 60 -3.40 -13.92 -9.78
C LYS A 60 -4.25 -14.50 -8.66
N LYS A 61 -3.65 -15.25 -7.75
CA LYS A 61 -4.30 -15.86 -6.58
C LYS A 61 -4.80 -14.76 -5.64
N GLU A 62 -3.94 -13.88 -5.20
CA GLU A 62 -4.26 -12.82 -4.23
C GLU A 62 -5.26 -11.79 -4.78
N LEU A 63 -5.23 -11.51 -6.09
CA LEU A 63 -6.30 -10.76 -6.75
C LEU A 63 -7.66 -11.46 -6.65
N GLY A 64 -7.69 -12.79 -6.66
CA GLY A 64 -8.90 -13.58 -6.46
C GLY A 64 -9.43 -13.43 -5.03
N ASP A 65 -8.55 -13.47 -4.03
CA ASP A 65 -8.91 -13.40 -2.62
C ASP A 65 -9.38 -11.98 -2.23
N VAL A 66 -8.71 -10.93 -2.72
CA VAL A 66 -9.22 -9.55 -2.60
C VAL A 66 -10.57 -9.39 -3.29
N LEU A 67 -10.78 -9.96 -4.50
CA LEU A 67 -12.06 -9.90 -5.21
C LEU A 67 -13.16 -10.64 -4.46
N LEU A 68 -12.86 -11.78 -3.85
CA LEU A 68 -13.79 -12.52 -2.98
C LEU A 68 -14.34 -11.62 -1.87
N HIS A 69 -13.48 -10.89 -1.18
CA HIS A 69 -13.89 -9.97 -0.11
C HIS A 69 -14.77 -8.83 -0.62
N LEU A 70 -14.46 -8.26 -1.80
CA LEU A 70 -15.28 -7.20 -2.40
C LEU A 70 -16.70 -7.70 -2.70
N VAL A 71 -16.83 -8.89 -3.30
CA VAL A 71 -18.12 -9.51 -3.59
C VAL A 71 -18.85 -9.89 -2.30
N PHE A 72 -18.13 -10.37 -1.29
CA PHE A 72 -18.70 -10.72 0.01
C PHE A 72 -19.31 -9.49 0.72
N TYR A 73 -18.60 -8.36 0.75
CA TYR A 73 -19.13 -7.11 1.31
C TYR A 73 -20.36 -6.62 0.55
N ALA A 74 -20.36 -6.71 -0.78
CA ALA A 74 -21.50 -6.33 -1.59
C ALA A 74 -22.71 -7.23 -1.30
N LYS A 75 -22.50 -8.54 -1.13
CA LYS A 75 -23.53 -9.49 -0.73
C LYS A 75 -24.12 -9.17 0.65
N ILE A 76 -23.27 -8.90 1.66
CA ILE A 76 -23.73 -8.49 3.00
C ILE A 76 -24.51 -7.15 2.93
N GLY A 77 -24.08 -6.21 2.07
CA GLY A 77 -24.78 -4.95 1.82
C GLY A 77 -26.19 -5.19 1.27
N SER A 78 -26.31 -6.07 0.29
CA SER A 78 -27.58 -6.47 -0.31
C SER A 78 -28.53 -7.15 0.69
N GLU A 79 -28.02 -8.01 1.56
CA GLU A 79 -28.79 -8.66 2.63
C GLU A 79 -29.36 -7.66 3.66
N LYS A 80 -28.72 -6.49 3.79
CA LYS A 80 -29.18 -5.39 4.63
C LYS A 80 -30.12 -4.42 3.91
N GLY A 81 -30.27 -4.54 2.60
CA GLY A 81 -31.03 -3.64 1.77
C GLY A 81 -30.39 -2.25 1.59
N GLU A 82 -29.05 -2.15 1.76
CA GLU A 82 -28.32 -0.87 1.70
C GLU A 82 -27.73 -0.63 0.30
N PHE A 83 -27.06 -1.60 -0.28
CA PHE A 83 -26.46 -1.58 -1.62
C PHE A 83 -26.09 -2.98 -2.08
N ASP A 84 -25.89 -3.15 -3.36
CA ASP A 84 -25.39 -4.39 -3.97
C ASP A 84 -24.13 -4.15 -4.84
N ILE A 85 -23.68 -5.22 -5.53
CA ILE A 85 -22.52 -5.14 -6.41
C ILE A 85 -22.71 -4.21 -7.60
N VAL A 86 -23.95 -4.02 -8.06
CA VAL A 86 -24.27 -3.11 -9.18
C VAL A 86 -24.06 -1.67 -8.74
N ASP A 87 -24.51 -1.31 -7.53
CA ASP A 87 -24.31 0.02 -6.96
C ASP A 87 -22.82 0.33 -6.78
N VAL A 88 -22.04 -0.64 -6.29
CA VAL A 88 -20.58 -0.52 -6.13
C VAL A 88 -19.90 -0.27 -7.47
N ILE A 89 -20.23 -1.07 -8.50
CA ILE A 89 -19.62 -0.96 -9.81
C ILE A 89 -20.04 0.34 -10.50
N ASN A 90 -21.33 0.70 -10.48
CA ASN A 90 -21.82 1.92 -11.11
C ASN A 90 -21.22 3.17 -10.46
N SER A 91 -21.19 3.23 -9.12
CA SER A 91 -20.55 4.34 -8.40
C SER A 91 -19.06 4.48 -8.75
N LEU A 92 -18.37 3.36 -8.94
CA LEU A 92 -16.97 3.38 -9.39
C LEU A 92 -16.86 3.89 -10.84
N CYS A 93 -17.71 3.40 -11.74
CA CYS A 93 -17.72 3.82 -13.16
C CYS A 93 -17.98 5.32 -13.29
N GLU A 94 -19.03 5.85 -12.65
CA GLU A 94 -19.34 7.28 -12.65
C GLU A 94 -18.18 8.13 -12.10
N LYS A 95 -17.59 7.69 -11.00
CA LYS A 95 -16.40 8.33 -10.43
C LYS A 95 -15.24 8.35 -11.42
N LEU A 96 -14.96 7.25 -12.11
CA LEU A 96 -13.88 7.18 -13.11
C LEU A 96 -14.16 8.08 -14.30
N ILE A 97 -15.38 8.09 -14.83
CA ILE A 97 -15.79 8.96 -15.94
C ILE A 97 -15.63 10.44 -15.53
N TYR A 98 -16.16 10.82 -14.37
CA TYR A 98 -16.07 12.19 -13.87
C TYR A 98 -14.63 12.68 -13.68
N ARG A 99 -13.75 11.80 -13.19
CA ARG A 99 -12.35 12.15 -12.91
C ARG A 99 -11.41 12.06 -14.11
N HIS A 100 -11.89 11.60 -15.27
CA HIS A 100 -11.12 11.53 -16.51
C HIS A 100 -11.77 12.36 -17.63
N PRO A 101 -11.99 13.68 -17.42
CA PRO A 101 -12.63 14.52 -18.43
C PRO A 101 -11.79 14.67 -19.71
N HIS A 102 -10.52 14.30 -19.67
CA HIS A 102 -9.64 14.24 -20.85
C HIS A 102 -9.86 12.99 -21.71
N ILE A 103 -10.61 11.98 -21.21
CA ILE A 103 -11.00 10.78 -21.96
C ILE A 103 -12.49 10.81 -22.32
N TYR A 104 -13.34 11.25 -21.38
CA TYR A 104 -14.81 11.17 -21.49
C TYR A 104 -15.49 12.53 -21.69
N GLY A 105 -14.72 13.63 -21.76
CA GLY A 105 -15.20 15.00 -21.96
C GLY A 105 -14.27 15.80 -22.86
N ASP A 106 -14.34 17.13 -22.77
CA ASP A 106 -13.64 18.07 -23.66
C ASP A 106 -12.32 18.61 -23.08
N ALA A 107 -11.93 18.20 -21.88
CA ALA A 107 -10.68 18.64 -21.25
C ALA A 107 -9.47 18.04 -21.98
N LYS A 108 -8.39 18.81 -22.08
CA LYS A 108 -7.12 18.30 -22.60
C LYS A 108 -6.13 18.08 -21.46
N ALA A 109 -5.42 16.98 -21.49
CA ALA A 109 -4.27 16.72 -20.63
C ALA A 109 -3.20 16.05 -21.49
N GLU A 110 -2.05 16.69 -21.61
CA GLU A 110 -0.96 16.26 -22.50
C GLU A 110 0.05 15.35 -21.78
N ASP A 111 0.03 15.36 -20.44
CA ASP A 111 0.95 14.58 -19.60
C ASP A 111 0.28 14.07 -18.31
N ALA A 112 0.91 13.07 -17.71
CA ALA A 112 0.42 12.40 -16.50
C ALA A 112 0.35 13.34 -15.28
N GLU A 113 1.20 14.35 -15.22
CA GLU A 113 1.24 15.31 -14.12
C GLU A 113 0.01 16.23 -14.15
N THR A 114 -0.34 16.74 -15.32
CA THR A 114 -1.56 17.51 -15.56
C THR A 114 -2.82 16.70 -15.20
N VAL A 115 -2.85 15.41 -15.55
CA VAL A 115 -3.95 14.50 -15.14
C VAL A 115 -4.05 14.42 -13.61
N LYS A 116 -2.92 14.24 -12.93
CA LYS A 116 -2.85 14.10 -11.47
C LYS A 116 -3.33 15.36 -10.74
N GLN A 117 -2.88 16.53 -11.20
CA GLN A 117 -3.30 17.83 -10.65
C GLN A 117 -4.80 18.08 -10.86
N ASN A 118 -5.31 17.77 -12.05
CA ASN A 118 -6.73 17.88 -12.36
C ASN A 118 -7.57 16.95 -11.49
N TRP A 119 -7.09 15.74 -11.25
CA TRP A 119 -7.75 14.77 -10.38
C TRP A 119 -7.90 15.27 -8.93
N GLU A 120 -6.84 15.83 -8.32
CA GLU A 120 -6.94 16.37 -6.96
C GLU A 120 -7.88 17.61 -6.92
N LYS A 121 -7.86 18.48 -7.94
CA LYS A 121 -8.80 19.59 -8.05
C LYS A 121 -10.26 19.13 -8.17
N LEU A 122 -10.52 18.04 -8.91
CA LEU A 122 -11.86 17.47 -9.05
C LEU A 122 -12.35 16.87 -7.73
N LYS A 123 -11.48 16.19 -6.97
CA LYS A 123 -11.82 15.68 -5.64
C LYS A 123 -12.21 16.77 -4.65
N LEU A 124 -11.60 17.95 -4.72
CA LEU A 124 -12.01 19.09 -3.90
C LEU A 124 -13.43 19.57 -4.24
N LYS A 125 -13.80 19.52 -5.52
CA LYS A 125 -15.15 19.90 -5.97
C LYS A 125 -16.24 18.88 -5.57
N GLU A 126 -15.86 17.65 -5.23
CA GLU A 126 -16.77 16.60 -4.75
C GLU A 126 -17.25 16.82 -3.30
N GLY A 127 -17.04 18.01 -2.72
CA GLY A 127 -17.51 18.38 -1.39
C GLY A 127 -16.54 18.06 -0.25
N ASN A 128 -15.27 17.84 -0.56
CA ASN A 128 -14.25 17.71 0.47
C ASN A 128 -13.96 19.08 1.11
N GLU A 129 -14.16 19.20 2.43
CA GLU A 129 -13.90 20.42 3.20
C GLU A 129 -12.40 20.79 3.28
N SER A 130 -11.51 19.82 3.06
CA SER A 130 -10.05 19.99 3.12
C SER A 130 -9.36 19.12 2.08
N VAL A 131 -8.21 19.58 1.60
CA VAL A 131 -7.29 18.77 0.75
C VAL A 131 -6.95 17.45 1.43
N LEU A 132 -6.81 17.43 2.75
CA LEU A 132 -6.48 16.25 3.54
C LEU A 132 -7.69 15.39 3.90
N SER A 133 -8.91 15.83 3.55
CA SER A 133 -10.10 14.98 3.65
C SER A 133 -9.90 13.69 2.85
N GLY A 134 -10.35 12.57 3.40
CA GLY A 134 -10.21 11.26 2.76
C GLY A 134 -8.80 10.63 2.86
N VAL A 135 -7.90 11.15 3.72
CA VAL A 135 -6.74 10.37 4.19
C VAL A 135 -7.23 9.42 5.26
N PRO A 136 -7.21 8.10 5.03
CA PRO A 136 -7.73 7.15 6.01
C PRO A 136 -6.94 7.20 7.32
N LYS A 137 -7.64 7.25 8.45
CA LYS A 137 -7.01 7.30 9.78
C LYS A 137 -6.19 6.05 10.10
N GLY A 138 -6.62 4.91 9.59
CA GLY A 138 -6.00 3.59 9.83
C GLY A 138 -4.83 3.23 8.91
N LEU A 139 -4.38 4.11 8.02
CA LEU A 139 -3.20 3.84 7.20
C LEU A 139 -1.94 3.70 8.07
N PRO A 140 -1.04 2.75 7.73
CA PRO A 140 0.32 2.72 8.28
C PRO A 140 1.01 4.08 8.13
N SER A 141 1.83 4.47 9.09
CA SER A 141 2.34 5.85 9.20
C SER A 141 3.15 6.29 7.98
N MET A 142 3.96 5.40 7.39
CA MET A 142 4.76 5.71 6.20
C MET A 142 3.88 5.98 4.98
N ILE A 143 2.93 5.09 4.71
CA ILE A 143 1.95 5.25 3.62
C ILE A 143 1.09 6.50 3.84
N LYS A 144 0.72 6.78 5.09
CA LYS A 144 -0.06 7.96 5.45
C LYS A 144 0.72 9.25 5.17
N ALA A 145 1.98 9.33 5.59
CA ALA A 145 2.86 10.49 5.34
C ALA A 145 3.03 10.73 3.83
N TYR A 146 3.35 9.69 3.07
CA TYR A 146 3.43 9.77 1.61
C TYR A 146 2.13 10.29 1.00
N ARG A 147 0.98 9.77 1.46
CA ARG A 147 -0.34 10.17 0.94
C ARG A 147 -0.69 11.62 1.29
N ILE A 148 -0.35 12.09 2.50
CA ILE A 148 -0.52 13.49 2.91
C ILE A 148 0.26 14.40 1.96
N GLN A 149 1.53 14.11 1.75
CA GLN A 149 2.43 14.89 0.90
C GLN A 149 1.98 14.91 -0.57
N ASP A 150 1.58 13.76 -1.11
CA ASP A 150 1.04 13.68 -2.48
C ASP A 150 -0.24 14.52 -2.66
N LYS A 151 -1.10 14.59 -1.64
CA LYS A 151 -2.30 15.41 -1.67
C LYS A 151 -2.01 16.92 -1.64
N VAL A 152 -1.12 17.37 -0.76
CA VAL A 152 -0.80 18.79 -0.64
C VAL A 152 -0.01 19.30 -1.85
N ARG A 153 0.81 18.44 -2.46
CA ARG A 153 1.42 18.71 -3.76
C ARG A 153 0.38 19.04 -4.83
N GLY A 154 -0.74 18.31 -4.87
CA GLY A 154 -1.82 18.53 -5.82
C GLY A 154 -2.42 19.94 -5.80
N VAL A 155 -2.21 20.70 -4.74
CA VAL A 155 -2.61 22.11 -4.60
C VAL A 155 -1.43 23.09 -4.63
N GLY A 156 -0.24 22.62 -5.00
CA GLY A 156 0.95 23.44 -5.17
C GLY A 156 1.80 23.61 -3.92
N PHE A 157 1.50 22.92 -2.82
CA PHE A 157 2.34 22.93 -1.62
C PHE A 157 3.39 21.80 -1.72
N ASP A 158 4.52 22.12 -2.33
CA ASP A 158 5.64 21.19 -2.52
C ASP A 158 6.97 21.94 -2.62
N PHE A 159 8.09 21.22 -2.42
CA PHE A 159 9.41 21.78 -2.68
C PHE A 159 9.64 21.99 -4.17
N PRO A 160 10.35 23.07 -4.56
CA PRO A 160 10.56 23.38 -5.97
C PRO A 160 11.49 22.39 -6.69
N ASN A 161 12.35 21.70 -5.95
CA ASN A 161 13.32 20.74 -6.49
C ASN A 161 13.87 19.82 -5.41
N GLU A 162 14.60 18.81 -5.86
CA GLU A 162 15.27 17.79 -5.04
C GLU A 162 16.23 18.39 -4.00
N ALA A 163 17.03 19.40 -4.39
CA ALA A 163 18.04 19.99 -3.51
C ALA A 163 17.42 20.70 -2.30
N GLU A 164 16.30 21.40 -2.51
CA GLU A 164 15.58 22.04 -1.40
C GLU A 164 14.91 21.03 -0.47
N ALA A 165 14.40 19.95 -1.02
CA ALA A 165 13.85 18.86 -0.22
C ALA A 165 14.94 18.16 0.61
N TRP A 166 16.13 17.97 0.05
CA TRP A 166 17.26 17.38 0.78
C TRP A 166 17.75 18.28 1.91
N LYS A 167 17.83 19.60 1.70
CA LYS A 167 18.16 20.54 2.78
C LYS A 167 17.21 20.42 3.98
N LYS A 168 15.92 20.15 3.72
CA LYS A 168 14.99 19.93 4.82
C LYS A 168 15.28 18.64 5.59
N VAL A 169 15.74 17.59 4.92
CA VAL A 169 16.21 16.36 5.60
C VAL A 169 17.41 16.67 6.50
N GLU A 170 18.40 17.47 6.01
CA GLU A 170 19.57 17.85 6.79
C GLU A 170 19.21 18.74 8.00
N GLU A 171 18.24 19.63 7.84
CA GLU A 171 17.68 20.47 8.91
C GLU A 171 17.07 19.58 10.01
N GLU A 172 16.13 18.68 9.67
CA GLU A 172 15.48 17.79 10.64
C GLU A 172 16.48 16.85 11.35
N LEU A 173 17.48 16.35 10.63
CA LEU A 173 18.57 15.58 11.24
C LEU A 173 19.36 16.40 12.25
N SER A 174 19.61 17.67 11.97
CA SER A 174 20.32 18.58 12.88
C SER A 174 19.49 18.88 14.12
N GLU A 175 18.18 19.11 13.98
CA GLU A 175 17.25 19.37 15.08
C GLU A 175 17.11 18.11 15.96
N PHE A 176 16.95 16.92 15.36
CA PHE A 176 16.96 15.65 16.08
C PHE A 176 18.23 15.42 16.90
N HIS A 177 19.41 15.77 16.36
CA HIS A 177 20.68 15.61 17.08
C HIS A 177 20.83 16.62 18.20
N ALA A 178 20.33 17.85 18.03
CA ALA A 178 20.43 18.92 19.01
C ALA A 178 19.45 18.76 20.19
N GLU A 179 18.31 18.10 19.98
CA GLU A 179 17.29 17.94 21.00
C GLU A 179 17.71 16.95 22.09
N THR A 180 17.55 17.34 23.33
CA THR A 180 17.93 16.56 24.51
C THR A 180 16.75 16.04 25.32
N ASP A 181 15.58 16.71 25.19
CA ASP A 181 14.35 16.23 25.80
C ASP A 181 13.81 15.04 25.02
N LYS A 182 13.48 13.97 25.72
CA LYS A 182 13.09 12.69 25.10
C LYS A 182 11.79 12.79 24.30
N GLU A 183 10.79 13.51 24.81
CA GLU A 183 9.50 13.62 24.13
C GLU A 183 9.61 14.48 22.87
N LYS A 184 10.35 15.57 22.95
CA LYS A 184 10.63 16.42 21.77
C LYS A 184 11.50 15.69 20.76
N LYS A 185 12.52 14.97 21.22
CA LYS A 185 13.38 14.16 20.35
C LYS A 185 12.60 13.08 19.59
N GLU A 186 11.54 12.52 20.17
CA GLU A 186 10.64 11.60 19.45
C GLU A 186 9.86 12.34 18.35
N MET A 187 9.48 13.60 18.56
CA MET A 187 8.84 14.42 17.53
C MET A 187 9.82 14.72 16.39
N GLU A 188 11.04 15.16 16.71
CA GLU A 188 12.08 15.40 15.71
C GLU A 188 12.41 14.15 14.87
N LEU A 189 12.44 12.98 15.50
CA LEU A 189 12.57 11.72 14.76
C LEU A 189 11.40 11.52 13.77
N GLY A 190 10.19 11.89 14.16
CA GLY A 190 9.03 11.88 13.28
C GLY A 190 9.21 12.82 12.08
N ASP A 191 9.76 14.01 12.30
CA ASP A 191 10.01 15.01 11.26
C ASP A 191 11.14 14.57 10.31
N VAL A 192 12.19 13.90 10.82
CA VAL A 192 13.20 13.23 9.98
C VAL A 192 12.56 12.19 9.06
N PHE A 193 11.70 11.30 9.57
CA PHE A 193 11.01 10.33 8.72
C PHE A 193 10.10 11.02 7.69
N PHE A 194 9.36 12.04 8.10
CA PHE A 194 8.46 12.75 7.22
C PHE A 194 9.22 13.45 6.09
N SER A 195 10.35 14.09 6.39
CA SER A 195 11.21 14.76 5.38
C SER A 195 11.86 13.76 4.42
N LEU A 196 12.33 12.59 4.91
CA LEU A 196 12.86 11.51 4.07
C LEU A 196 11.81 10.93 3.13
N ILE A 197 10.57 10.72 3.61
CA ILE A 197 9.45 10.26 2.80
C ILE A 197 9.15 11.29 1.70
N ASN A 198 9.16 12.58 2.02
CA ASN A 198 8.95 13.64 1.04
C ASN A 198 10.05 13.69 -0.02
N TYR A 199 11.30 13.62 0.40
CA TYR A 199 12.44 13.54 -0.50
C TYR A 199 12.32 12.35 -1.44
N SER A 200 12.03 11.15 -0.91
CA SER A 200 11.83 9.94 -1.71
C SER A 200 10.76 10.12 -2.78
N ARG A 201 9.65 10.77 -2.44
CA ARG A 201 8.56 11.07 -3.37
C ARG A 201 9.02 12.00 -4.51
N ILE A 202 9.81 13.02 -4.19
CA ILE A 202 10.32 14.01 -5.17
C ILE A 202 11.26 13.35 -6.17
N ILE A 203 12.12 12.44 -5.73
CA ILE A 203 13.02 11.69 -6.62
C ILE A 203 12.35 10.46 -7.27
N GLY A 204 11.02 10.32 -7.11
CA GLY A 204 10.24 9.27 -7.79
C GLY A 204 10.36 7.88 -7.17
N LEU A 205 10.84 7.76 -5.92
CA LEU A 205 10.92 6.50 -5.20
C LEU A 205 9.75 6.34 -4.22
N ASN A 206 9.26 5.12 -4.08
CA ASN A 206 8.30 4.79 -3.03
C ASN A 206 9.06 4.37 -1.76
N PRO A 207 8.96 5.12 -0.65
CA PRO A 207 9.73 4.83 0.57
C PRO A 207 9.29 3.55 1.28
N ASP A 208 8.00 3.19 1.22
CA ASP A 208 7.46 1.97 1.80
C ASP A 208 8.02 0.73 1.08
N SER A 209 7.91 0.70 -0.25
CA SER A 209 8.48 -0.37 -1.07
C SER A 209 10.02 -0.45 -0.94
N ALA A 210 10.70 0.69 -0.79
CA ALA A 210 12.16 0.71 -0.61
C ALA A 210 12.57 0.09 0.73
N LEU A 211 11.82 0.41 1.81
CA LEU A 211 12.06 -0.18 3.12
C LEU A 211 11.73 -1.67 3.14
N GLU A 212 10.60 -2.06 2.53
CA GLU A 212 10.19 -3.47 2.48
C GLU A 212 11.21 -4.34 1.72
N LYS A 213 11.69 -3.89 0.57
CA LYS A 213 12.81 -4.57 -0.13
C LYS A 213 14.05 -4.72 0.75
N THR A 214 14.29 -3.79 1.66
CA THR A 214 15.41 -3.87 2.62
C THR A 214 15.11 -4.87 3.73
N ASN A 215 13.86 -4.94 4.22
CA ASN A 215 13.41 -5.93 5.18
C ASN A 215 13.57 -7.35 4.62
N LEU A 216 13.02 -7.60 3.43
CA LEU A 216 13.13 -8.89 2.74
C LEU A 216 14.59 -9.31 2.52
N LYS A 217 15.43 -8.37 2.06
CA LYS A 217 16.86 -8.60 1.90
C LYS A 217 17.54 -8.95 3.24
N PHE A 218 17.19 -8.27 4.32
CA PHE A 218 17.73 -8.56 5.65
C PHE A 218 17.30 -9.95 6.13
N ILE A 219 16.00 -10.26 6.04
CA ILE A 219 15.43 -11.56 6.42
C ILE A 219 16.10 -12.69 5.65
N SER A 220 16.20 -12.58 4.33
CA SER A 220 16.83 -13.60 3.48
C SER A 220 18.29 -13.84 3.83
N ARG A 221 19.04 -12.78 4.13
CA ARG A 221 20.45 -12.90 4.54
C ARG A 221 20.60 -13.49 5.93
N PHE A 222 19.72 -13.13 6.85
CA PHE A 222 19.73 -13.67 8.21
C PHE A 222 19.41 -15.16 8.22
N GLN A 223 18.42 -15.59 7.43
CA GLN A 223 18.11 -17.01 7.24
C GLN A 223 19.28 -17.80 6.64
N GLU A 224 20.01 -17.22 5.68
CA GLU A 224 21.23 -17.85 5.17
C GLU A 224 22.32 -17.93 6.23
N MET A 225 22.48 -16.90 7.06
CA MET A 225 23.41 -16.90 8.20
C MET A 225 23.03 -17.99 9.22
N GLU A 226 21.74 -18.16 9.54
CA GLU A 226 21.24 -19.23 10.40
C GLU A 226 21.58 -20.62 9.84
N LYS A 227 21.39 -20.80 8.54
CA LYS A 227 21.75 -22.04 7.84
C LYS A 227 23.25 -22.33 7.91
N LEU A 228 24.10 -21.33 7.62
CA LEU A 228 25.55 -21.46 7.74
C LEU A 228 25.99 -21.80 9.16
N ALA A 229 25.40 -21.19 10.19
CA ALA A 229 25.64 -21.51 11.59
C ALA A 229 25.28 -22.98 11.90
N GLN A 230 24.10 -23.42 11.45
CA GLN A 230 23.63 -24.79 11.64
C GLN A 230 24.57 -25.82 10.97
N GLU A 231 24.99 -25.56 9.72
CA GLU A 231 25.94 -26.42 8.99
C GLU A 231 27.30 -26.58 9.72
N ARG A 232 27.69 -25.54 10.48
CA ARG A 232 28.95 -25.52 11.28
C ARG A 232 28.75 -25.95 12.73
N ASN A 233 27.56 -26.37 13.12
CA ASN A 233 27.18 -26.70 14.50
C ASN A 233 27.48 -25.54 15.48
N LEU A 234 27.27 -24.30 15.04
CA LEU A 234 27.38 -23.09 15.84
C LEU A 234 26.00 -22.67 16.35
N VAL A 235 25.97 -22.13 17.57
CA VAL A 235 24.76 -21.61 18.19
C VAL A 235 24.85 -20.08 18.20
N LEU A 236 24.01 -19.39 17.44
CA LEU A 236 24.09 -17.93 17.26
C LEU A 236 24.08 -17.16 18.59
N SER A 237 23.28 -17.61 19.57
CA SER A 237 23.23 -16.96 20.90
C SER A 237 24.51 -17.10 21.74
N GLU A 238 25.45 -17.96 21.34
CA GLU A 238 26.74 -18.18 22.01
C GLU A 238 27.90 -17.53 21.26
N MET A 239 27.62 -16.95 20.08
CA MET A 239 28.62 -16.29 19.23
C MET A 239 28.85 -14.85 19.66
N SER A 240 30.06 -14.35 19.45
CA SER A 240 30.35 -12.92 19.53
C SER A 240 29.79 -12.18 18.30
N LEU A 241 29.64 -10.86 18.40
CA LEU A 241 29.18 -10.04 17.28
C LEU A 241 30.13 -10.17 16.07
N GLU A 242 31.44 -10.21 16.31
CA GLU A 242 32.45 -10.37 15.26
C GLU A 242 32.29 -11.71 14.52
N GLN A 243 32.01 -12.79 15.23
CA GLN A 243 31.73 -14.09 14.62
C GLN A 243 30.44 -14.10 13.83
N MET A 244 29.38 -13.41 14.32
CA MET A 244 28.15 -13.25 13.58
C MET A 244 28.35 -12.39 12.32
N ASP A 245 29.16 -11.34 12.39
CA ASP A 245 29.51 -10.50 11.24
C ASP A 245 30.26 -11.28 10.14
N GLU A 246 31.15 -12.20 10.50
CA GLU A 246 31.80 -13.07 9.52
C GLU A 246 30.79 -13.93 8.75
N LEU A 247 29.85 -14.56 9.45
CA LEU A 247 28.76 -15.33 8.82
C LEU A 247 27.84 -14.45 7.99
N TRP A 248 27.55 -13.24 8.46
CA TRP A 248 26.74 -12.27 7.74
C TRP A 248 27.38 -11.84 6.41
N GLU A 249 28.69 -11.56 6.41
CA GLU A 249 29.42 -11.21 5.19
C GLU A 249 29.49 -12.38 4.20
N GLU A 250 29.51 -13.63 4.70
CA GLU A 250 29.42 -14.82 3.85
C GLU A 250 28.00 -14.97 3.27
N ALA A 251 26.97 -14.82 4.09
CA ALA A 251 25.56 -14.86 3.65
C ALA A 251 25.26 -13.80 2.59
N LYS A 252 25.86 -12.60 2.70
CA LYS A 252 25.76 -11.55 1.66
C LYS A 252 26.31 -11.99 0.32
N LYS A 253 27.41 -12.74 0.30
CA LYS A 253 28.03 -13.24 -0.95
C LYS A 253 27.20 -14.34 -1.60
N ASN A 254 26.53 -15.17 -0.81
CA ASN A 254 25.70 -16.27 -1.29
C ASN A 254 24.35 -15.81 -1.87
N LYS A 255 23.89 -14.62 -1.47
CA LYS A 255 22.55 -14.07 -1.80
C LYS A 255 22.57 -12.84 -2.74
N ASN A 256 23.74 -12.51 -3.31
CA ASN A 256 23.86 -11.42 -4.30
C ASN A 256 23.75 -11.98 -5.73
#